data_8358d23dab2c6b28c9df478417957fdd
#
_entry.id   8358d23dab2c6b28c9df478417957fdd
#
_cell.length_a   1.000
_cell.length_b   1.000
_cell.length_c   1.000
_cell.angle_alpha   90.00
_cell.angle_beta   90.00
_cell.angle_gamma   90.00
#
_symmetry.space_group_name_H-M   'P 1'
#
loop_
_entity.id
_entity.type
_entity.pdbx_description
1 polymer ?
#
loop_
_entity_poly.entity_id
_entity_poly.type
_entity_poly.pdbx_seq_one_letter_code
_entity_poly.pdbx_strand_id
1 'polypeptide(L)'
;MDDSCSLLSVIIPCYNVEAFLEEAVVSVINSGVPDMEIILINDGSSDRTDDICRALASQYMVITYISQSNAGPSAARNAGLAVARGKWLTFVDSDDMVVSRNLADLLNMAIKYDADIIQGDYIPIPCNNDKDPKVAQRVTPETISMEMSGIEAACKSLYQKIEKGGGRYWGINNSMWGKIYKRRVWDGMEYPNGKVYEDLAIFYKLALRAEKVILTNLPVYMYRENPESITHVFNRKRLDVLDVTAAIEQDAALHYPELLSAARDRRFAANYNMYRLMNASPHKKDYADDIRNSYNYIRCHARNILSDPKSRIKNKTGALLAIILPSTVLSKI
;
A
#
# COMPACT_ATOMS: atom_id res chain seq x y z
N MET A 1 24.64 13.41 -24.88
CA MET A 1 23.27 13.16 -24.42
C MET A 1 23.26 13.54 -22.97
N ASP A 2 22.53 14.57 -22.62
CA ASP A 2 22.55 15.14 -21.27
C ASP A 2 21.86 14.16 -20.33
N ASP A 3 22.64 13.53 -19.44
CA ASP A 3 22.15 12.64 -18.37
C ASP A 3 21.51 13.47 -17.23
N SER A 4 20.56 14.33 -17.57
CA SER A 4 19.76 15.01 -16.55
C SER A 4 18.82 13.99 -15.89
N CYS A 5 19.36 13.31 -14.89
CA CYS A 5 18.58 12.39 -14.07
C CYS A 5 17.48 13.18 -13.34
N SER A 6 16.21 12.89 -13.63
CA SER A 6 15.08 13.48 -12.90
C SER A 6 15.24 13.31 -11.38
N LEU A 7 14.78 14.27 -10.61
CA LEU A 7 14.86 14.16 -9.15
C LEU A 7 13.83 13.14 -8.63
N LEU A 8 12.59 13.19 -9.13
CA LEU A 8 11.49 12.32 -8.72
C LEU A 8 10.79 11.71 -9.93
N SER A 9 10.60 10.38 -9.96
CA SER A 9 9.68 9.72 -10.87
C SER A 9 8.37 9.41 -10.15
N VAL A 10 7.25 9.85 -10.71
CA VAL A 10 5.90 9.57 -10.24
C VAL A 10 5.27 8.54 -11.19
N ILE A 11 4.98 7.35 -10.69
CA ILE A 11 4.45 6.22 -11.46
C ILE A 11 2.95 6.12 -11.20
N ILE A 12 2.14 6.21 -12.26
CA ILE A 12 0.67 6.23 -12.19
C ILE A 12 0.11 5.11 -13.09
N PRO A 13 -0.25 3.94 -12.53
CA PRO A 13 -0.95 2.91 -13.28
C PRO A 13 -2.40 3.33 -13.53
N CYS A 14 -2.89 3.18 -14.78
CA CYS A 14 -4.20 3.63 -15.21
C CYS A 14 -4.99 2.47 -15.81
N TYR A 15 -6.20 2.21 -15.30
CA TYR A 15 -7.11 1.22 -15.88
C TYR A 15 -8.57 1.60 -15.60
N ASN A 16 -9.31 1.98 -16.65
CA ASN A 16 -10.71 2.39 -16.58
C ASN A 16 -10.98 3.47 -15.51
N VAL A 17 -10.27 4.60 -15.63
CA VAL A 17 -10.27 5.72 -14.68
C VAL A 17 -10.56 7.07 -15.34
N GLU A 18 -11.33 7.09 -16.45
CA GLU A 18 -11.62 8.29 -17.21
C GLU A 18 -12.20 9.44 -16.37
N ALA A 19 -12.92 9.12 -15.29
CA ALA A 19 -13.55 10.11 -14.42
C ALA A 19 -12.58 10.83 -13.46
N PHE A 20 -11.39 10.27 -13.20
CA PHE A 20 -10.50 10.72 -12.12
C PHE A 20 -9.08 11.07 -12.59
N LEU A 21 -8.64 10.48 -13.71
CA LEU A 21 -7.24 10.53 -14.15
C LEU A 21 -6.71 11.96 -14.31
N GLU A 22 -7.48 12.85 -14.93
CA GLU A 22 -7.04 14.24 -15.16
C GLU A 22 -6.80 14.95 -13.82
N GLU A 23 -7.70 14.81 -12.86
CA GLU A 23 -7.57 15.40 -11.53
C GLU A 23 -6.36 14.84 -10.78
N ALA A 24 -6.14 13.53 -10.83
CA ALA A 24 -4.98 12.87 -10.26
C ALA A 24 -3.66 13.43 -10.80
N VAL A 25 -3.51 13.47 -12.13
CA VAL A 25 -2.29 13.95 -12.79
C VAL A 25 -2.05 15.44 -12.54
N VAL A 26 -3.09 16.28 -12.63
CA VAL A 26 -3.00 17.71 -12.36
C VAL A 26 -2.59 17.98 -10.90
N SER A 27 -3.05 17.18 -9.94
CA SER A 27 -2.64 17.30 -8.55
C SER A 27 -1.13 17.08 -8.38
N VAL A 28 -0.56 16.12 -9.12
CA VAL A 28 0.88 15.84 -9.13
C VAL A 28 1.66 16.97 -9.78
N ILE A 29 1.22 17.47 -10.95
CA ILE A 29 1.84 18.60 -11.66
C ILE A 29 1.91 19.83 -10.75
N ASN A 30 0.83 20.11 -10.02
CA ASN A 30 0.71 21.26 -9.11
C ASN A 30 1.42 21.04 -7.76
N SER A 31 2.07 19.91 -7.54
CA SER A 31 2.78 19.62 -6.28
C SER A 31 4.02 20.48 -6.04
N GLY A 32 4.56 21.11 -7.09
CA GLY A 32 5.71 22.00 -7.00
C GLY A 32 7.05 21.28 -6.84
N VAL A 33 7.12 19.96 -7.11
CA VAL A 33 8.37 19.21 -7.13
C VAL A 33 9.19 19.62 -8.36
N PRO A 34 10.45 20.09 -8.19
CA PRO A 34 11.30 20.40 -9.33
C PRO A 34 11.81 19.11 -9.99
N ASP A 35 12.19 19.19 -11.27
CA ASP A 35 12.81 18.11 -12.05
C ASP A 35 12.10 16.77 -11.92
N MET A 36 10.76 16.80 -11.96
CA MET A 36 9.89 15.65 -11.86
C MET A 36 9.61 15.06 -13.24
N GLU A 37 9.53 13.74 -13.34
CA GLU A 37 8.88 13.04 -14.45
C GLU A 37 7.63 12.31 -13.96
N ILE A 38 6.60 12.24 -14.78
CA ILE A 38 5.37 11.50 -14.52
C ILE A 38 5.27 10.39 -15.58
N ILE A 39 5.06 9.16 -15.15
CA ILE A 39 4.95 8.01 -16.02
C ILE A 39 3.52 7.48 -15.91
N LEU A 40 2.72 7.68 -16.97
CA LEU A 40 1.36 7.16 -17.08
C LEU A 40 1.41 5.82 -17.79
N ILE A 41 0.87 4.78 -17.19
CA ILE A 41 0.82 3.43 -17.75
C ILE A 41 -0.64 3.03 -17.94
N ASN A 42 -1.15 3.09 -19.18
CA ASN A 42 -2.46 2.57 -19.50
C ASN A 42 -2.40 1.05 -19.64
N ASP A 43 -3.03 0.35 -18.72
CA ASP A 43 -3.07 -1.12 -18.66
C ASP A 43 -4.27 -1.68 -19.45
N GLY A 44 -4.42 -1.26 -20.72
CA GLY A 44 -5.43 -1.77 -21.62
C GLY A 44 -6.86 -1.37 -21.25
N SER A 45 -7.07 -0.09 -20.93
CA SER A 45 -8.40 0.45 -20.61
C SER A 45 -9.36 0.34 -21.79
N SER A 46 -10.64 0.17 -21.49
CA SER A 46 -11.73 0.10 -22.46
C SER A 46 -12.61 1.36 -22.52
N ASP A 47 -12.40 2.29 -21.59
CA ASP A 47 -13.03 3.61 -21.53
C ASP A 47 -12.12 4.69 -22.18
N ARG A 48 -12.37 5.96 -21.93
CA ARG A 48 -11.58 7.08 -22.49
C ARG A 48 -10.23 7.33 -21.79
N THR A 49 -9.80 6.46 -20.88
CA THR A 49 -8.52 6.60 -20.16
C THR A 49 -7.34 6.74 -21.11
N ASP A 50 -7.29 5.95 -22.23
CA ASP A 50 -6.22 6.04 -23.23
C ASP A 50 -6.15 7.42 -23.87
N ASP A 51 -7.30 7.96 -24.30
CA ASP A 51 -7.39 9.29 -24.91
C ASP A 51 -6.91 10.39 -23.95
N ILE A 52 -7.30 10.30 -22.68
CA ILE A 52 -6.90 11.25 -21.65
C ILE A 52 -5.38 11.16 -21.39
N CYS A 53 -4.81 9.97 -21.29
CA CYS A 53 -3.37 9.79 -21.15
C CYS A 53 -2.58 10.45 -22.30
N ARG A 54 -3.02 10.24 -23.54
CA ARG A 54 -2.40 10.84 -24.74
C ARG A 54 -2.51 12.36 -24.74
N ALA A 55 -3.67 12.89 -24.39
CA ALA A 55 -3.90 14.33 -24.30
C ALA A 55 -2.98 14.97 -23.24
N LEU A 56 -2.90 14.39 -22.04
CA LEU A 56 -2.03 14.86 -20.97
C LEU A 56 -0.54 14.80 -21.36
N ALA A 57 -0.09 13.71 -22.00
CA ALA A 57 1.29 13.58 -22.48
C ALA A 57 1.62 14.60 -23.59
N SER A 58 0.66 14.96 -24.42
CA SER A 58 0.82 16.02 -25.42
C SER A 58 0.91 17.43 -24.80
N GLN A 59 0.19 17.65 -23.70
CA GLN A 59 0.09 18.95 -23.03
C GLN A 59 1.29 19.21 -22.10
N TYR A 60 1.82 18.19 -21.45
CA TYR A 60 2.86 18.32 -20.42
C TYR A 60 4.10 17.51 -20.75
N MET A 61 5.20 18.19 -21.07
CA MET A 61 6.48 17.57 -21.47
C MET A 61 7.10 16.67 -20.39
N VAL A 62 6.70 16.82 -19.13
CA VAL A 62 7.16 16.00 -18.01
C VAL A 62 6.50 14.61 -17.97
N ILE A 63 5.51 14.35 -18.84
CA ILE A 63 4.75 13.11 -18.88
C ILE A 63 5.30 12.17 -19.95
N THR A 64 5.66 10.96 -19.52
CA THR A 64 5.91 9.81 -20.40
C THR A 64 4.69 8.90 -20.37
N TYR A 65 4.15 8.55 -21.55
CA TYR A 65 3.01 7.68 -21.68
C TYR A 65 3.42 6.30 -22.22
N ILE A 66 2.89 5.24 -21.58
CA ILE A 66 3.06 3.83 -21.96
C ILE A 66 1.68 3.20 -22.08
N SER A 67 1.44 2.43 -23.15
CA SER A 67 0.25 1.60 -23.29
C SER A 67 0.65 0.13 -23.36
N GLN A 68 -0.07 -0.73 -22.66
CA GLN A 68 0.12 -2.18 -22.67
C GLN A 68 -1.23 -2.90 -22.69
N SER A 69 -1.22 -4.18 -23.06
CA SER A 69 -2.38 -5.05 -22.85
C SER A 69 -2.61 -5.26 -21.37
N ASN A 70 -3.86 -5.36 -20.94
CA ASN A 70 -4.20 -5.53 -19.52
C ASN A 70 -3.47 -6.73 -18.91
N ALA A 71 -2.64 -6.46 -17.93
CA ALA A 71 -1.84 -7.44 -17.18
C ALA A 71 -1.91 -7.21 -15.66
N GLY A 72 -2.71 -6.24 -15.22
CA GLY A 72 -2.97 -5.90 -13.83
C GLY A 72 -2.01 -4.86 -13.24
N PRO A 73 -2.35 -4.34 -12.04
CA PRO A 73 -1.66 -3.21 -11.44
C PRO A 73 -0.17 -3.45 -11.18
N SER A 74 0.21 -4.68 -10.83
CA SER A 74 1.62 -5.07 -10.66
C SER A 74 2.42 -4.89 -11.93
N ALA A 75 1.90 -5.39 -13.06
CA ALA A 75 2.57 -5.30 -14.36
C ALA A 75 2.68 -3.83 -14.82
N ALA A 76 1.64 -3.03 -14.61
CA ALA A 76 1.66 -1.62 -14.95
C ALA A 76 2.71 -0.86 -14.09
N ARG A 77 2.78 -1.10 -12.78
CA ARG A 77 3.81 -0.50 -11.93
C ARG A 77 5.21 -0.95 -12.32
N ASN A 78 5.41 -2.22 -12.67
CA ASN A 78 6.71 -2.74 -13.16
C ASN A 78 7.12 -2.09 -14.49
N ALA A 79 6.19 -1.89 -15.42
CA ALA A 79 6.47 -1.15 -16.66
C ALA A 79 6.92 0.30 -16.39
N GLY A 80 6.28 0.96 -15.42
CA GLY A 80 6.69 2.29 -14.96
C GLY A 80 8.08 2.29 -14.32
N LEU A 81 8.37 1.32 -13.45
CA LEU A 81 9.69 1.17 -12.80
C LEU A 81 10.82 0.97 -13.82
N ALA A 82 10.56 0.22 -14.90
CA ALA A 82 11.56 -0.09 -15.92
C ALA A 82 12.05 1.15 -16.69
N VAL A 83 11.22 2.19 -16.81
CA VAL A 83 11.56 3.42 -17.54
C VAL A 83 11.85 4.62 -16.64
N ALA A 84 11.53 4.51 -15.36
CA ALA A 84 11.73 5.57 -14.38
C ALA A 84 13.24 5.93 -14.26
N ARG A 85 13.58 7.23 -14.21
CA ARG A 85 14.95 7.75 -14.16
C ARG A 85 15.27 8.55 -12.90
N GLY A 86 14.24 8.92 -12.12
CA GLY A 86 14.38 9.72 -10.92
C GLY A 86 15.28 9.10 -9.86
N LYS A 87 16.01 9.91 -9.12
CA LYS A 87 16.77 9.48 -7.93
C LYS A 87 15.83 8.96 -6.83
N TRP A 88 14.61 9.47 -6.85
CA TRP A 88 13.52 9.11 -5.96
C TRP A 88 12.34 8.59 -6.77
N LEU A 89 11.55 7.71 -6.18
CA LEU A 89 10.36 7.11 -6.78
C LEU A 89 9.15 7.32 -5.87
N THR A 90 7.99 7.53 -6.46
CA THR A 90 6.69 7.50 -5.76
C THR A 90 5.63 6.91 -6.66
N PHE A 91 4.56 6.39 -6.05
CA PHE A 91 3.41 5.84 -6.74
C PHE A 91 2.17 6.65 -6.37
N VAL A 92 1.32 6.87 -7.36
CA VAL A 92 0.01 7.49 -7.18
C VAL A 92 -1.02 6.63 -7.90
N ASP A 93 -2.08 6.24 -7.22
CA ASP A 93 -3.18 5.53 -7.85
C ASP A 93 -4.01 6.55 -8.64
N SER A 94 -4.44 6.16 -9.83
CA SER A 94 -5.01 7.09 -10.83
C SER A 94 -6.42 7.61 -10.49
N ASP A 95 -7.04 7.09 -9.44
CA ASP A 95 -8.31 7.57 -8.86
C ASP A 95 -8.13 8.44 -7.60
N ASP A 96 -6.88 8.66 -7.17
CA ASP A 96 -6.51 9.42 -6.00
C ASP A 96 -5.81 10.75 -6.36
N MET A 97 -5.42 11.55 -5.36
CA MET A 97 -4.70 12.80 -5.54
C MET A 97 -3.56 12.96 -4.53
N VAL A 98 -2.59 13.81 -4.86
CA VAL A 98 -1.61 14.28 -3.87
C VAL A 98 -2.05 15.62 -3.27
N VAL A 99 -1.69 15.86 -2.01
CA VAL A 99 -1.91 17.15 -1.37
C VAL A 99 -0.89 18.14 -1.91
N SER A 100 -1.39 19.20 -2.55
CA SER A 100 -0.57 20.25 -3.15
C SER A 100 0.57 20.70 -2.24
N ARG A 101 1.78 20.87 -2.75
CA ARG A 101 3.04 21.22 -2.07
C ARG A 101 3.55 20.20 -1.03
N ASN A 102 2.67 19.47 -0.36
CA ASN A 102 3.10 18.52 0.68
C ASN A 102 3.92 17.36 0.11
N LEU A 103 3.75 17.01 -1.19
CA LEU A 103 4.62 16.04 -1.86
C LEU A 103 6.06 16.60 -2.00
N ALA A 104 6.20 17.89 -2.34
CA ALA A 104 7.50 18.55 -2.40
C ALA A 104 8.13 18.66 -0.99
N ASP A 105 7.34 18.98 0.02
CA ASP A 105 7.81 19.02 1.40
C ASP A 105 8.26 17.64 1.88
N LEU A 106 7.52 16.57 1.53
CA LEU A 106 7.92 15.20 1.85
C LEU A 106 9.25 14.83 1.19
N LEU A 107 9.45 15.20 -0.09
CA LEU A 107 10.71 14.98 -0.80
C LEU A 107 11.86 15.76 -0.16
N ASN A 108 11.63 17.02 0.21
CA ASN A 108 12.62 17.84 0.90
C ASN A 108 13.01 17.22 2.26
N MET A 109 12.03 16.67 2.99
CA MET A 109 12.31 15.92 4.22
C MET A 109 13.14 14.67 3.93
N ALA A 110 12.79 13.88 2.89
CA ALA A 110 13.56 12.69 2.49
C ALA A 110 15.02 13.03 2.21
N ILE A 111 15.28 14.11 1.47
CA ILE A 111 16.61 14.59 1.14
C ILE A 111 17.34 15.08 2.40
N LYS A 112 16.69 15.93 3.20
CA LYS A 112 17.26 16.53 4.42
C LYS A 112 17.72 15.49 5.44
N TYR A 113 16.94 14.44 5.62
CA TYR A 113 17.20 13.38 6.61
C TYR A 113 17.96 12.20 6.01
N ASP A 114 18.28 12.25 4.71
CA ASP A 114 18.88 11.13 3.97
C ASP A 114 18.10 9.81 4.18
N ALA A 115 16.78 9.90 4.09
CA ALA A 115 15.92 8.75 4.27
C ALA A 115 15.97 7.83 3.03
N ASP A 116 15.84 6.53 3.21
CA ASP A 116 15.66 5.60 2.10
C ASP A 116 14.19 5.44 1.71
N ILE A 117 13.33 5.51 2.72
CA ILE A 117 11.88 5.54 2.57
C ILE A 117 11.35 6.61 3.51
N ILE A 118 10.47 7.47 3.01
CA ILE A 118 9.67 8.36 3.84
C ILE A 118 8.20 8.16 3.53
N GLN A 119 7.37 8.07 4.55
CA GLN A 119 5.92 7.99 4.44
C GLN A 119 5.27 9.18 5.10
N GLY A 120 4.37 9.84 4.37
CA GLY A 120 3.44 10.83 4.91
C GLY A 120 2.12 10.19 5.35
N ASP A 121 1.22 11.03 5.85
CA ASP A 121 -0.15 10.67 6.18
C ASP A 121 -1.08 10.88 4.98
N TYR A 122 -2.32 10.44 5.10
CA TYR A 122 -3.32 10.60 4.06
C TYR A 122 -4.65 11.13 4.61
N ILE A 123 -5.46 11.69 3.73
CA ILE A 123 -6.80 12.19 4.01
C ILE A 123 -7.78 11.37 3.19
N PRO A 124 -8.73 10.65 3.81
CA PRO A 124 -9.81 10.02 3.08
C PRO A 124 -10.75 11.09 2.52
N ILE A 125 -11.13 10.95 1.25
CA ILE A 125 -12.10 11.81 0.57
C ILE A 125 -13.25 10.97 0.00
N PRO A 126 -14.49 11.52 -0.04
CA PRO A 126 -15.63 10.83 -0.64
C PRO A 126 -15.42 10.55 -2.13
N CYS A 127 -16.01 9.45 -2.63
CA CYS A 127 -15.98 9.11 -4.06
C CYS A 127 -16.77 10.13 -4.91
N ASN A 128 -17.83 10.72 -4.35
CA ASN A 128 -18.61 11.74 -5.04
C ASN A 128 -17.81 13.04 -5.02
N ASN A 129 -17.63 13.62 -6.20
CA ASN A 129 -16.84 14.82 -6.55
C ASN A 129 -17.20 16.10 -5.76
N ASP A 130 -17.67 16.00 -4.54
CA ASP A 130 -17.86 17.13 -3.66
C ASP A 130 -16.48 17.61 -3.21
N LYS A 131 -15.95 18.55 -4.00
CA LYS A 131 -14.80 19.38 -3.63
C LYS A 131 -15.13 20.07 -2.31
N ASP A 132 -14.90 19.39 -1.19
CA ASP A 132 -14.89 20.08 0.09
C ASP A 132 -13.56 20.85 0.21
N PRO A 133 -13.56 22.19 -0.03
CA PRO A 133 -12.35 22.98 0.08
C PRO A 133 -11.74 22.95 1.49
N LYS A 134 -12.49 22.48 2.49
CA LYS A 134 -12.02 22.27 3.87
C LYS A 134 -11.05 21.10 4.01
N VAL A 135 -11.01 20.16 3.04
CA VAL A 135 -10.04 19.06 3.04
C VAL A 135 -8.63 19.60 2.84
N ALA A 136 -8.45 20.58 1.94
CA ALA A 136 -7.15 21.20 1.69
C ALA A 136 -6.70 22.17 2.82
N GLN A 137 -7.64 22.63 3.67
CA GLN A 137 -7.39 23.56 4.77
C GLN A 137 -7.27 22.88 6.14
N ARG A 138 -7.22 21.58 6.23
CA ARG A 138 -6.88 20.92 7.50
C ARG A 138 -5.44 21.29 7.83
N VAL A 139 -5.32 22.45 8.49
CA VAL A 139 -4.07 22.94 9.10
C VAL A 139 -3.44 21.75 9.82
N THR A 140 -2.28 21.36 9.37
CA THR A 140 -1.51 20.34 10.06
C THR A 140 -1.17 20.88 11.44
N PRO A 141 -1.55 20.19 12.51
CA PRO A 141 -0.89 20.39 13.78
C PRO A 141 0.61 20.19 13.55
N GLU A 142 1.42 20.63 14.49
CA GLU A 142 2.87 20.49 14.44
C GLU A 142 3.30 19.22 13.71
N THR A 143 4.13 19.35 12.66
CA THR A 143 4.60 18.21 11.88
C THR A 143 5.52 17.37 12.75
N ILE A 144 5.07 16.16 13.06
CA ILE A 144 5.81 15.19 13.84
C ILE A 144 6.42 14.19 12.88
N SER A 145 7.68 13.81 13.11
CA SER A 145 8.34 12.73 12.39
C SER A 145 8.98 11.73 13.33
N MET A 146 9.02 10.48 12.90
CA MET A 146 9.65 9.37 13.61
C MET A 146 10.64 8.69 12.66
N GLU A 147 11.88 8.56 13.10
CA GLU A 147 12.91 7.79 12.40
C GLU A 147 12.93 6.37 12.95
N MET A 148 13.12 5.39 12.07
CA MET A 148 13.24 3.98 12.42
C MET A 148 14.12 3.24 11.41
N SER A 149 14.65 2.09 11.80
CA SER A 149 15.33 1.18 10.89
C SER A 149 14.36 0.47 9.94
N GLY A 150 14.86 -0.04 8.82
CA GLY A 150 14.03 -0.78 7.87
C GLY A 150 13.38 -2.02 8.47
N ILE A 151 14.10 -2.77 9.32
CA ILE A 151 13.52 -3.93 10.03
C ILE A 151 12.39 -3.52 10.98
N GLU A 152 12.53 -2.39 11.67
CA GLU A 152 11.47 -1.87 12.54
C GLU A 152 10.25 -1.45 11.71
N ALA A 153 10.47 -0.79 10.57
CA ALA A 153 9.42 -0.38 9.65
C ALA A 153 8.66 -1.60 9.09
N ALA A 154 9.37 -2.65 8.67
CA ALA A 154 8.79 -3.90 8.23
C ALA A 154 7.96 -4.57 9.34
N CYS A 155 8.48 -4.66 10.56
CA CYS A 155 7.75 -5.17 11.71
C CYS A 155 6.47 -4.37 12.00
N LYS A 156 6.57 -3.04 12.06
CA LYS A 156 5.42 -2.17 12.34
C LYS A 156 4.34 -2.28 11.28
N SER A 157 4.71 -2.38 9.99
CA SER A 157 3.76 -2.54 8.89
C SER A 157 3.02 -3.89 8.95
N LEU A 158 3.73 -4.98 9.26
CA LEU A 158 3.13 -6.30 9.42
C LEU A 158 2.20 -6.38 10.63
N TYR A 159 2.60 -5.82 11.78
CA TYR A 159 1.73 -5.68 12.95
C TYR A 159 0.60 -4.68 12.75
N GLN A 160 0.63 -3.87 11.69
CA GLN A 160 -0.29 -2.75 11.47
C GLN A 160 -0.35 -1.83 12.71
N LYS A 161 0.81 -1.47 13.24
CA LYS A 161 0.92 -0.58 14.40
C LYS A 161 0.48 0.83 14.04
N ILE A 162 -0.28 1.41 14.96
CA ILE A 162 -0.79 2.78 14.85
C ILE A 162 -0.12 3.61 15.93
N GLU A 163 0.44 4.74 15.54
CA GLU A 163 1.00 5.74 16.42
C GLU A 163 -0.06 6.81 16.74
N LYS A 164 0.08 7.50 17.85
CA LYS A 164 -0.78 8.61 18.24
C LYS A 164 0.08 9.86 18.41
N GLY A 165 -0.24 10.90 17.68
CA GLY A 165 0.47 12.18 17.76
C GLY A 165 -0.21 13.26 16.95
N GLY A 166 -0.04 14.52 17.32
CA GLY A 166 -0.63 15.65 16.62
C GLY A 166 -2.16 15.62 16.52
N GLY A 167 -2.86 14.96 17.46
CA GLY A 167 -4.31 14.83 17.44
C GLY A 167 -4.86 13.78 16.48
N ARG A 168 -4.01 12.98 15.80
CA ARG A 168 -4.38 11.96 14.81
C ARG A 168 -3.77 10.61 15.14
N TYR A 169 -4.32 9.57 14.50
CA TYR A 169 -3.73 8.24 14.46
C TYR A 169 -3.11 8.02 13.09
N TRP A 170 -1.84 7.63 13.05
CA TRP A 170 -1.08 7.39 11.85
C TRP A 170 -0.11 6.22 12.06
N GLY A 171 0.33 5.58 11.00
CA GLY A 171 1.18 4.41 11.13
C GLY A 171 1.75 3.99 9.79
N ILE A 172 2.88 3.27 9.82
CA ILE A 172 3.43 2.72 8.62
C ILE A 172 2.49 1.65 8.05
N ASN A 173 2.13 1.78 6.79
CA ASN A 173 1.24 0.88 6.08
C ASN A 173 1.95 0.23 4.89
N ASN A 174 1.30 -0.76 4.26
CA ASN A 174 1.85 -1.46 3.11
C ASN A 174 1.52 -0.78 1.77
N SER A 175 0.60 0.21 1.73
CA SER A 175 0.27 0.93 0.50
C SER A 175 1.52 1.52 -0.13
N MET A 176 1.61 1.51 -1.44
CA MET A 176 2.78 2.05 -2.13
C MET A 176 2.70 3.56 -2.33
N TRP A 177 1.48 4.13 -2.34
CA TRP A 177 1.22 5.56 -2.38
C TRP A 177 1.51 6.26 -1.04
N GLY A 178 1.60 7.58 -1.08
CA GLY A 178 1.89 8.41 0.10
C GLY A 178 3.31 8.24 0.65
N LYS A 179 4.19 7.65 -0.15
CA LYS A 179 5.59 7.40 0.19
C LYS A 179 6.52 7.87 -0.91
N ILE A 180 7.75 8.21 -0.50
CA ILE A 180 8.86 8.44 -1.43
C ILE A 180 9.96 7.46 -1.08
N TYR A 181 10.51 6.83 -2.11
CA TYR A 181 11.52 5.78 -2.02
C TYR A 181 12.79 6.24 -2.71
N LYS A 182 13.94 6.10 -2.06
CA LYS A 182 15.24 6.22 -2.73
C LYS A 182 15.36 5.09 -3.75
N ARG A 183 15.78 5.39 -4.99
CA ARG A 183 15.86 4.39 -6.08
C ARG A 183 16.54 3.08 -5.65
N ARG A 184 17.63 3.17 -4.89
CA ARG A 184 18.42 2.00 -4.49
C ARG A 184 17.62 0.89 -3.79
N VAL A 185 16.51 1.22 -3.10
CA VAL A 185 15.70 0.18 -2.42
C VAL A 185 14.90 -0.65 -3.43
N TRP A 186 14.73 -0.13 -4.66
CA TRP A 186 14.04 -0.80 -5.75
C TRP A 186 14.96 -1.57 -6.68
N ASP A 187 16.28 -1.45 -6.57
CA ASP A 187 17.22 -2.10 -7.50
C ASP A 187 17.00 -3.62 -7.53
N GLY A 188 16.62 -4.16 -8.72
CA GLY A 188 16.29 -5.57 -8.88
C GLY A 188 15.01 -6.04 -8.18
N MET A 189 14.14 -5.12 -7.75
CA MET A 189 12.84 -5.41 -7.16
C MET A 189 11.72 -5.19 -8.15
N GLU A 190 10.75 -6.09 -8.15
CA GLU A 190 9.55 -6.03 -8.98
C GLU A 190 8.33 -6.43 -8.17
N TYR A 191 7.17 -5.89 -8.53
CA TYR A 191 5.90 -6.35 -7.99
C TYR A 191 5.59 -7.77 -8.48
N PRO A 192 5.04 -8.63 -7.61
CA PRO A 192 4.58 -9.95 -8.02
C PRO A 192 3.37 -9.82 -8.94
N ASN A 193 3.45 -10.38 -10.15
CA ASN A 193 2.36 -10.34 -11.12
C ASN A 193 1.21 -11.29 -10.74
N GLY A 194 -0.02 -10.90 -11.07
CA GLY A 194 -1.21 -11.75 -11.02
C GLY A 194 -1.79 -12.01 -9.63
N LYS A 195 -1.27 -11.38 -8.58
CA LYS A 195 -1.79 -11.50 -7.21
C LYS A 195 -2.39 -10.20 -6.71
N VAL A 196 -3.46 -10.31 -5.93
CA VAL A 196 -3.98 -9.21 -5.09
C VAL A 196 -3.14 -9.17 -3.80
N TYR A 197 -3.03 -8.00 -3.16
CA TYR A 197 -2.13 -7.72 -2.03
C TYR A 197 -0.64 -7.70 -2.41
N GLU A 198 -0.35 -7.27 -3.63
CA GLU A 198 1.00 -7.05 -4.15
C GLU A 198 1.80 -6.07 -3.27
N ASP A 199 1.15 -5.04 -2.74
CA ASP A 199 1.74 -4.06 -1.83
C ASP A 199 2.26 -4.72 -0.55
N LEU A 200 1.47 -5.61 0.04
CA LEU A 200 1.87 -6.38 1.21
C LEU A 200 3.05 -7.30 0.89
N ALA A 201 3.06 -7.89 -0.31
CA ALA A 201 4.10 -8.81 -0.75
C ALA A 201 5.44 -8.12 -1.01
N ILE A 202 5.45 -6.83 -1.38
CA ILE A 202 6.66 -6.10 -1.76
C ILE A 202 7.18 -5.18 -0.65
N PHE A 203 6.30 -4.48 0.09
CA PHE A 203 6.70 -3.41 0.99
C PHE A 203 7.67 -3.86 2.08
N TYR A 204 7.46 -5.02 2.71
CA TYR A 204 8.38 -5.50 3.76
C TYR A 204 9.79 -5.74 3.20
N LYS A 205 9.92 -6.19 1.95
CA LYS A 205 11.22 -6.39 1.30
C LYS A 205 11.92 -5.07 1.04
N LEU A 206 11.18 -4.06 0.57
CA LEU A 206 11.72 -2.71 0.37
C LEU A 206 12.17 -2.10 1.70
N ALA A 207 11.37 -2.27 2.75
CA ALA A 207 11.72 -1.81 4.08
C ALA A 207 13.00 -2.48 4.59
N LEU A 208 13.16 -3.81 4.41
CA LEU A 208 14.39 -4.53 4.79
C LEU A 208 15.66 -4.05 4.06
N ARG A 209 15.52 -3.43 2.89
CA ARG A 209 16.62 -2.84 2.12
C ARG A 209 16.94 -1.41 2.54
N ALA A 210 16.05 -0.79 3.30
CA ALA A 210 16.23 0.56 3.80
C ALA A 210 17.04 0.55 5.10
N GLU A 211 18.01 1.44 5.19
CA GLU A 211 18.72 1.69 6.46
C GLU A 211 17.90 2.64 7.34
N LYS A 212 17.31 3.66 6.71
CA LYS A 212 16.55 4.72 7.36
C LYS A 212 15.16 4.88 6.75
N VAL A 213 14.14 4.70 7.59
CA VAL A 213 12.73 4.94 7.26
C VAL A 213 12.19 6.06 8.13
N ILE A 214 11.53 7.05 7.52
CA ILE A 214 10.88 8.14 8.24
C ILE A 214 9.37 8.03 8.06
N LEU A 215 8.66 8.12 9.15
CA LEU A 215 7.20 8.23 9.19
C LEU A 215 6.84 9.62 9.70
N THR A 216 5.98 10.35 8.97
CA THR A 216 5.50 11.68 9.38
C THR A 216 3.97 11.79 9.30
N ASN A 217 3.38 12.64 10.13
CA ASN A 217 1.97 12.97 10.10
C ASN A 217 1.61 14.04 9.04
N LEU A 218 2.56 14.44 8.19
CA LEU A 218 2.31 15.36 7.08
C LEU A 218 1.33 14.72 6.09
N PRO A 219 0.12 15.26 5.87
CA PRO A 219 -0.82 14.69 4.93
C PRO A 219 -0.34 14.98 3.50
N VAL A 220 0.05 13.95 2.77
CA VAL A 220 0.61 14.06 1.41
C VAL A 220 -0.29 13.46 0.34
N TYR A 221 -1.31 12.73 0.74
CA TYR A 221 -2.14 11.93 -0.14
C TYR A 221 -3.63 12.10 0.20
N MET A 222 -4.48 12.18 -0.80
CA MET A 222 -5.93 12.18 -0.70
C MET A 222 -6.46 10.87 -1.27
N TYR A 223 -6.84 9.96 -0.39
CA TYR A 223 -7.34 8.64 -0.74
C TYR A 223 -8.85 8.67 -0.98
N ARG A 224 -9.29 8.31 -2.18
CA ARG A 224 -10.69 8.28 -2.56
C ARG A 224 -11.34 6.97 -2.10
N GLU A 225 -12.33 7.11 -1.21
CA GLU A 225 -13.09 5.96 -0.70
C GLU A 225 -14.09 5.48 -1.76
N ASN A 226 -13.72 4.44 -2.51
CA ASN A 226 -14.60 3.82 -3.49
C ASN A 226 -15.33 2.62 -2.87
N PRO A 227 -16.69 2.65 -2.74
CA PRO A 227 -17.47 1.52 -2.20
C PRO A 227 -17.34 0.25 -3.04
N GLU A 228 -17.03 0.37 -4.34
CA GLU A 228 -16.88 -0.74 -5.27
C GLU A 228 -15.45 -1.31 -5.31
N SER A 229 -14.57 -0.81 -4.45
CA SER A 229 -13.18 -1.30 -4.36
C SER A 229 -13.13 -2.82 -4.15
N ILE A 230 -12.18 -3.46 -4.81
CA ILE A 230 -11.91 -4.91 -4.74
C ILE A 230 -11.79 -5.40 -3.28
N THR A 231 -11.40 -4.52 -2.37
CA THR A 231 -11.23 -4.83 -0.95
C THR A 231 -12.54 -4.87 -0.16
N HIS A 232 -13.64 -4.36 -0.70
CA HIS A 232 -14.95 -4.33 0.00
C HIS A 232 -15.83 -5.53 -0.31
N VAL A 233 -15.73 -6.12 -1.50
CA VAL A 233 -16.53 -7.28 -1.90
C VAL A 233 -15.72 -8.57 -1.75
N PHE A 234 -16.25 -9.55 -0.97
CA PHE A 234 -15.59 -10.84 -0.84
C PHE A 234 -15.69 -11.64 -2.15
N ASN A 235 -14.56 -12.04 -2.68
CA ASN A 235 -14.44 -12.92 -3.84
C ASN A 235 -13.20 -13.84 -3.68
N ARG A 236 -13.04 -14.83 -4.58
CA ARG A 236 -11.96 -15.83 -4.49
C ARG A 236 -10.56 -15.21 -4.57
N LYS A 237 -10.38 -14.12 -5.32
CA LYS A 237 -9.06 -13.43 -5.43
C LYS A 237 -8.58 -12.89 -4.08
N ARG A 238 -9.48 -12.56 -3.16
CA ARG A 238 -9.09 -12.11 -1.81
C ARG A 238 -8.40 -13.20 -0.97
N LEU A 239 -8.50 -14.47 -1.36
CA LEU A 239 -7.75 -15.56 -0.72
C LEU A 239 -6.24 -15.48 -1.00
N ASP A 240 -5.80 -14.73 -2.01
CA ASP A 240 -4.37 -14.49 -2.27
C ASP A 240 -3.64 -13.97 -1.02
N VAL A 241 -4.34 -13.28 -0.10
CA VAL A 241 -3.74 -12.85 1.17
C VAL A 241 -3.22 -14.02 2.02
N LEU A 242 -3.82 -15.19 1.90
CA LEU A 242 -3.37 -16.39 2.64
C LEU A 242 -2.01 -16.85 2.11
N ASP A 243 -1.85 -16.91 0.77
CA ASP A 243 -0.59 -17.28 0.12
C ASP A 243 0.48 -16.22 0.38
N VAL A 244 0.14 -14.93 0.21
CA VAL A 244 1.07 -13.81 0.42
C VAL A 244 1.60 -13.83 1.85
N THR A 245 0.71 -13.95 2.84
CA THR A 245 1.15 -13.95 4.25
C THR A 245 1.86 -15.24 4.64
N ALA A 246 1.57 -16.38 3.99
CA ALA A 246 2.33 -17.61 4.17
C ALA A 246 3.75 -17.47 3.64
N ALA A 247 3.93 -16.88 2.45
CA ALA A 247 5.23 -16.62 1.87
C ALA A 247 6.06 -15.65 2.73
N ILE A 248 5.44 -14.59 3.29
CA ILE A 248 6.10 -13.66 4.21
C ILE A 248 6.58 -14.38 5.48
N GLU A 249 5.75 -15.23 6.08
CA GLU A 249 6.16 -15.99 7.28
C GLU A 249 7.30 -16.97 6.97
N GLN A 250 7.24 -17.63 5.80
CA GLN A 250 8.30 -18.54 5.38
C GLN A 250 9.62 -17.80 5.14
N ASP A 251 9.58 -16.66 4.44
CA ASP A 251 10.75 -15.83 4.20
C ASP A 251 11.36 -15.31 5.51
N ALA A 252 10.51 -14.84 6.43
CA ALA A 252 10.92 -14.41 7.76
C ALA A 252 11.57 -15.55 8.55
N ALA A 253 11.00 -16.76 8.49
CA ALA A 253 11.57 -17.90 9.22
C ALA A 253 12.94 -18.34 8.70
N LEU A 254 13.19 -18.16 7.40
CA LEU A 254 14.44 -18.59 6.75
C LEU A 254 15.54 -17.52 6.81
N HIS A 255 15.17 -16.24 6.66
CA HIS A 255 16.13 -15.18 6.39
C HIS A 255 16.08 -14.01 7.37
N TYR A 256 14.92 -13.80 8.05
CA TYR A 256 14.70 -12.61 8.90
C TYR A 256 14.00 -12.98 10.21
N PRO A 257 14.69 -13.69 11.14
CA PRO A 257 14.08 -14.19 12.38
C PRO A 257 13.40 -13.09 13.22
N GLU A 258 13.90 -11.85 13.13
CA GLU A 258 13.36 -10.68 13.82
C GLU A 258 11.95 -10.30 13.33
N LEU A 259 11.64 -10.64 12.07
CA LEU A 259 10.31 -10.42 11.48
C LEU A 259 9.31 -11.51 11.83
N LEU A 260 9.75 -12.68 12.27
CA LEU A 260 8.91 -13.88 12.33
C LEU A 260 7.65 -13.70 13.18
N SER A 261 7.76 -13.02 14.33
CA SER A 261 6.59 -12.75 15.18
C SER A 261 5.58 -11.85 14.49
N ALA A 262 6.05 -10.80 13.81
CA ALA A 262 5.20 -9.87 13.07
C ALA A 262 4.54 -10.54 11.85
N ALA A 263 5.29 -11.38 11.13
CA ALA A 263 4.79 -12.16 10.00
C ALA A 263 3.69 -13.15 10.43
N ARG A 264 3.88 -13.83 11.58
CA ARG A 264 2.86 -14.71 12.17
C ARG A 264 1.60 -13.95 12.59
N ASP A 265 1.76 -12.79 13.24
CA ASP A 265 0.61 -11.93 13.61
C ASP A 265 -0.17 -11.50 12.37
N ARG A 266 0.53 -11.13 11.30
CA ARG A 266 -0.10 -10.75 10.01
C ARG A 266 -0.82 -11.92 9.37
N ARG A 267 -0.18 -13.10 9.31
CA ARG A 267 -0.78 -14.32 8.76
C ARG A 267 -1.96 -14.80 9.60
N PHE A 268 -1.87 -14.70 10.93
CA PHE A 268 -2.99 -14.99 11.82
C PHE A 268 -4.18 -14.09 11.52
N ALA A 269 -3.97 -12.79 11.39
CA ALA A 269 -5.01 -11.82 11.06
C ALA A 269 -5.66 -12.12 9.70
N ALA A 270 -4.86 -12.48 8.69
CA ALA A 270 -5.35 -12.87 7.37
C ALA A 270 -6.23 -14.13 7.44
N ASN A 271 -5.73 -15.19 8.08
CA ASN A 271 -6.49 -16.43 8.24
C ASN A 271 -7.80 -16.22 9.03
N TYR A 272 -7.75 -15.45 10.13
CA TYR A 272 -8.94 -15.17 10.94
C TYR A 272 -9.99 -14.38 10.16
N ASN A 273 -9.58 -13.37 9.40
CA ASN A 273 -10.47 -12.57 8.58
C ASN A 273 -11.08 -13.40 7.43
N MET A 274 -10.25 -14.16 6.69
CA MET A 274 -10.75 -15.01 5.59
C MET A 274 -11.63 -16.13 6.12
N TYR A 275 -11.28 -16.75 7.24
CA TYR A 275 -12.14 -17.75 7.90
C TYR A 275 -13.55 -17.22 8.15
N ARG A 276 -13.69 -15.99 8.66
CA ARG A 276 -14.99 -15.35 8.89
C ARG A 276 -15.73 -15.07 7.59
N LEU A 277 -15.04 -14.48 6.61
CA LEU A 277 -15.66 -14.11 5.33
C LEU A 277 -16.12 -15.35 4.54
N MET A 278 -15.31 -16.40 4.49
CA MET A 278 -15.68 -17.65 3.83
C MET A 278 -16.88 -18.32 4.49
N ASN A 279 -16.94 -18.34 5.84
CA ASN A 279 -18.09 -18.91 6.56
C ASN A 279 -19.39 -18.09 6.41
N ALA A 280 -19.26 -16.76 6.23
CA ALA A 280 -20.39 -15.86 5.98
C ALA A 280 -20.85 -15.90 4.49
N SER A 281 -20.05 -16.46 3.59
CA SER A 281 -20.40 -16.54 2.18
C SER A 281 -21.58 -17.50 1.93
N PRO A 282 -22.52 -17.16 1.04
CA PRO A 282 -23.57 -18.09 0.58
C PRO A 282 -22.96 -19.31 -0.14
N HIS A 283 -21.75 -19.18 -0.68
CA HIS A 283 -20.99 -20.21 -1.37
C HIS A 283 -19.94 -20.90 -0.50
N LYS A 284 -20.11 -20.94 0.83
CA LYS A 284 -19.10 -21.45 1.75
C LYS A 284 -18.63 -22.88 1.47
N LYS A 285 -19.45 -23.70 0.79
CA LYS A 285 -19.08 -25.07 0.40
C LYS A 285 -17.89 -25.09 -0.56
N ASP A 286 -17.78 -24.07 -1.41
CA ASP A 286 -16.69 -23.93 -2.39
C ASP A 286 -15.35 -23.58 -1.74
N TYR A 287 -15.37 -23.20 -0.46
CA TYR A 287 -14.21 -22.82 0.35
C TYR A 287 -13.94 -23.79 1.50
N ALA A 288 -14.49 -25.03 1.46
CA ALA A 288 -14.43 -25.96 2.59
C ALA A 288 -12.99 -26.28 3.03
N ASP A 289 -12.09 -26.47 2.09
CA ASP A 289 -10.67 -26.73 2.37
C ASP A 289 -9.94 -25.50 2.88
N ASP A 290 -10.19 -24.33 2.30
CA ASP A 290 -9.62 -23.05 2.74
C ASP A 290 -10.08 -22.69 4.17
N ILE A 291 -11.36 -22.94 4.48
CA ILE A 291 -11.92 -22.78 5.83
C ILE A 291 -11.20 -23.70 6.83
N ARG A 292 -11.04 -24.99 6.48
CA ARG A 292 -10.36 -25.97 7.34
C ARG A 292 -8.91 -25.57 7.57
N ASN A 293 -8.19 -25.20 6.51
CA ASN A 293 -6.79 -24.82 6.57
C ASN A 293 -6.59 -23.55 7.42
N SER A 294 -7.44 -22.53 7.20
CA SER A 294 -7.42 -21.30 7.99
C SER A 294 -7.72 -21.57 9.47
N TYR A 295 -8.71 -22.40 9.76
CA TYR A 295 -9.02 -22.78 11.15
C TYR A 295 -7.87 -23.51 11.83
N ASN A 296 -7.23 -24.45 11.14
CA ASN A 296 -6.08 -25.18 11.66
C ASN A 296 -4.91 -24.21 11.97
N TYR A 297 -4.62 -23.31 11.04
CA TYR A 297 -3.57 -22.30 11.26
C TYR A 297 -3.87 -21.44 12.49
N ILE A 298 -5.10 -20.92 12.61
CA ILE A 298 -5.55 -20.11 13.75
C ILE A 298 -5.37 -20.85 15.07
N ARG A 299 -5.79 -22.11 15.14
CA ARG A 299 -5.69 -22.96 16.34
C ARG A 299 -4.24 -23.22 16.74
N CYS A 300 -3.41 -23.59 15.77
CA CYS A 300 -1.99 -23.90 16.03
C CYS A 300 -1.21 -22.68 16.56
N HIS A 301 -1.54 -21.46 16.09
CA HIS A 301 -0.77 -20.26 16.42
C HIS A 301 -1.41 -19.36 17.48
N ALA A 302 -2.61 -19.71 17.98
CA ALA A 302 -3.34 -18.88 18.95
C ALA A 302 -2.51 -18.56 20.21
N ARG A 303 -1.77 -19.52 20.74
CA ARG A 303 -0.92 -19.30 21.94
C ARG A 303 0.24 -18.35 21.65
N ASN A 304 0.86 -18.44 20.48
CA ASN A 304 1.92 -17.53 20.05
C ASN A 304 1.43 -16.08 19.97
N ILE A 305 0.21 -15.88 19.42
CA ILE A 305 -0.43 -14.55 19.32
C ILE A 305 -0.75 -13.99 20.70
N LEU A 306 -1.25 -14.80 21.63
CA LEU A 306 -1.56 -14.37 23.00
C LEU A 306 -0.31 -13.97 23.78
N SER A 307 0.80 -14.71 23.62
CA SER A 307 2.07 -14.45 24.32
C SER A 307 2.89 -13.31 23.70
N ASP A 308 2.62 -12.92 22.45
CA ASP A 308 3.35 -11.82 21.80
C ASP A 308 2.84 -10.46 22.30
N PRO A 309 3.66 -9.69 23.07
CA PRO A 309 3.24 -8.39 23.59
C PRO A 309 2.94 -7.37 22.48
N LYS A 310 3.50 -7.55 21.28
CA LYS A 310 3.34 -6.66 20.14
C LYS A 310 2.08 -6.94 19.32
N SER A 311 1.46 -8.12 19.45
CA SER A 311 0.23 -8.47 18.76
C SER A 311 -0.92 -7.54 19.12
N ARG A 312 -1.74 -7.19 18.12
CA ARG A 312 -2.90 -6.32 18.31
C ARG A 312 -3.95 -6.97 19.21
N ILE A 313 -4.66 -6.16 19.99
CA ILE A 313 -5.76 -6.62 20.86
C ILE A 313 -6.79 -7.42 20.06
N LYS A 314 -7.17 -6.97 18.85
CA LYS A 314 -8.09 -7.69 17.96
C LYS A 314 -7.61 -9.12 17.66
N ASN A 315 -6.32 -9.30 17.37
CA ASN A 315 -5.75 -10.62 17.08
C ASN A 315 -5.71 -11.48 18.35
N LYS A 316 -5.35 -10.90 19.50
CA LYS A 316 -5.39 -11.59 20.80
C LYS A 316 -6.79 -12.04 21.17
N THR A 317 -7.80 -11.20 20.95
CA THR A 317 -9.21 -11.58 21.16
C THR A 317 -9.60 -12.75 20.25
N GLY A 318 -9.28 -12.68 18.95
CA GLY A 318 -9.52 -13.78 18.02
C GLY A 318 -8.81 -15.07 18.41
N ALA A 319 -7.57 -14.99 18.89
CA ALA A 319 -6.81 -16.12 19.38
C ALA A 319 -7.44 -16.76 20.64
N LEU A 320 -7.87 -15.93 21.59
CA LEU A 320 -8.56 -16.41 22.78
C LEU A 320 -9.87 -17.14 22.44
N LEU A 321 -10.68 -16.53 21.57
CA LEU A 321 -11.92 -17.14 21.09
C LEU A 321 -11.67 -18.48 20.39
N ALA A 322 -10.61 -18.56 19.58
CA ALA A 322 -10.24 -19.80 18.87
C ALA A 322 -9.79 -20.92 19.82
N ILE A 323 -9.25 -20.60 21.00
CA ILE A 323 -8.91 -21.62 22.02
C ILE A 323 -10.17 -22.13 22.75
N ILE A 324 -11.07 -21.22 23.09
CA ILE A 324 -12.21 -21.52 23.97
C ILE A 324 -13.38 -22.11 23.19
N LEU A 325 -13.63 -21.63 21.97
CA LEU A 325 -14.84 -21.95 21.22
C LEU A 325 -14.59 -23.06 20.18
N PRO A 326 -15.57 -23.98 20.00
CA PRO A 326 -15.54 -24.90 18.88
C PRO A 326 -15.71 -24.17 17.55
N SER A 327 -15.25 -24.79 16.44
CA SER A 327 -15.26 -24.19 15.09
C SER A 327 -16.66 -23.72 14.66
N THR A 328 -17.70 -24.46 15.04
CA THR A 328 -19.11 -24.17 14.72
C THR A 328 -19.62 -22.87 15.37
N VAL A 329 -19.06 -22.48 16.51
CA VAL A 329 -19.40 -21.23 17.20
C VAL A 329 -18.48 -20.10 16.71
N LEU A 330 -17.18 -20.36 16.59
CA LEU A 330 -16.21 -19.38 16.11
C LEU A 330 -16.56 -18.83 14.72
N SER A 331 -17.15 -19.66 13.85
CA SER A 331 -17.58 -19.28 12.50
C SER A 331 -18.74 -18.28 12.46
N LYS A 332 -19.43 -18.04 13.58
CA LYS A 332 -20.61 -17.17 13.67
C LYS A 332 -20.30 -15.80 14.32
N ILE A 333 -19.09 -15.62 14.82
CA ILE A 333 -18.56 -14.40 15.44
C ILE A 333 -17.66 -13.66 14.46
#